data_6fd01dbff997865ba77a65a22fd71c23
#
_entry.id   6fd01dbff997865ba77a65a22fd71c23
#
_cell.length_a   1.000
_cell.length_b   1.000
_cell.length_c   1.000
_cell.angle_alpha   90.00
_cell.angle_beta   90.00
_cell.angle_gamma   90.00
#
_symmetry.space_group_name_H-M   'P 1'
#
loop_
_entity.id
_entity.type
_entity.pdbx_description
1 polymer ?
#
loop_
_entity_poly.entity_id
_entity_poly.type
_entity_poly.pdbx_seq_one_letter_code
_entity_poly.pdbx_strand_id
1 'polypeptide(L)'
;MKWSLLELNKYKDKPCEFSEMLDLKASLMRRDDQILDVSPVKVVGLLTVGNDEYLTHYRIDVIVTVPSSRSLTPVPLSLKIDVDEVFMTLEQFQNRKEQVPEEEIIILEKPTIDLNESVEDNILLSIPLQVLTEEEQHSHEMPQGNDWEVLSEEDYAKKKQAEAQQITDPRLAKLSELFNESSEDDDKQ
;
A
#
# COMPACT_ATOMS: atom_id res chain seq x y z
N MET A 1 -7.81 3.03 -22.81
CA MET A 1 -9.14 2.79 -23.41
C MET A 1 -10.14 3.77 -22.82
N LYS A 2 -11.02 4.37 -23.64
CA LYS A 2 -12.00 5.36 -23.19
C LYS A 2 -13.36 5.04 -23.76
N TRP A 3 -14.40 5.14 -22.95
CA TRP A 3 -15.78 4.99 -23.37
C TRP A 3 -16.55 6.29 -23.19
N SER A 4 -17.25 6.70 -24.23
CA SER A 4 -18.26 7.76 -24.09
C SER A 4 -19.52 7.19 -23.44
N LEU A 5 -20.15 7.94 -22.53
CA LEU A 5 -21.41 7.52 -21.91
C LEU A 5 -22.53 7.28 -22.96
N LEU A 6 -22.46 7.99 -24.10
CA LEU A 6 -23.38 7.75 -25.21
C LEU A 6 -23.18 6.38 -25.87
N GLU A 7 -21.94 5.92 -25.96
CA GLU A 7 -21.66 4.58 -26.48
C GLU A 7 -22.08 3.50 -25.49
N LEU A 8 -21.88 3.73 -24.22
CA LEU A 8 -22.26 2.81 -23.15
C LEU A 8 -23.77 2.59 -23.04
N ASN A 9 -24.58 3.54 -23.46
CA ASN A 9 -26.03 3.38 -23.52
C ASN A 9 -26.49 2.18 -24.38
N LYS A 10 -25.66 1.67 -25.30
CA LYS A 10 -25.91 0.47 -26.08
C LYS A 10 -25.82 -0.83 -25.24
N TYR A 11 -25.21 -0.75 -24.07
CA TYR A 11 -24.95 -1.89 -23.18
C TYR A 11 -25.86 -1.93 -21.95
N LYS A 12 -27.00 -1.21 -21.98
CA LYS A 12 -27.96 -1.20 -20.84
C LYS A 12 -28.55 -2.58 -20.54
N ASP A 13 -28.73 -3.42 -21.59
CA ASP A 13 -29.33 -4.74 -21.45
C ASP A 13 -28.29 -5.87 -21.37
N LYS A 14 -27.02 -5.59 -21.59
CA LYS A 14 -25.96 -6.59 -21.61
C LYS A 14 -24.62 -5.96 -21.14
N PRO A 15 -23.90 -6.59 -20.20
CA PRO A 15 -22.58 -6.11 -19.79
C PRO A 15 -21.61 -5.99 -20.97
N CYS A 16 -20.79 -4.95 -20.96
CA CYS A 16 -19.69 -4.75 -21.89
C CYS A 16 -18.45 -5.46 -21.35
N GLU A 17 -18.15 -6.64 -21.87
CA GLU A 17 -16.91 -7.36 -21.54
C GLU A 17 -15.74 -6.75 -22.31
N PHE A 18 -14.58 -6.64 -21.64
CA PHE A 18 -13.36 -6.14 -22.25
C PHE A 18 -12.13 -6.93 -21.80
N SER A 19 -11.16 -7.02 -22.68
CA SER A 19 -9.87 -7.63 -22.40
C SER A 19 -8.81 -6.89 -23.20
N GLU A 20 -7.94 -6.16 -22.51
CA GLU A 20 -6.99 -5.25 -23.12
C GLU A 20 -5.58 -5.47 -22.58
N MET A 21 -4.58 -5.16 -23.44
CA MET A 21 -3.18 -5.04 -23.04
C MET A 21 -2.79 -3.56 -23.17
N LEU A 22 -2.57 -2.92 -22.05
CA LEU A 22 -2.25 -1.50 -21.97
C LEU A 22 -0.76 -1.27 -21.81
N ASP A 23 -0.19 -0.33 -22.55
CA ASP A 23 1.17 0.17 -22.31
C ASP A 23 1.07 1.47 -21.50
N LEU A 24 1.22 1.34 -20.18
CA LEU A 24 1.13 2.44 -19.22
C LEU A 24 2.49 2.83 -18.63
N LYS A 25 3.61 2.21 -19.11
CA LYS A 25 4.96 2.42 -18.57
C LYS A 25 5.33 3.89 -18.49
N ALA A 26 5.24 4.63 -19.61
CA ALA A 26 5.64 6.03 -19.66
C ALA A 26 4.76 6.94 -18.80
N SER A 27 3.49 6.59 -18.60
CA SER A 27 2.56 7.34 -17.77
C SER A 27 2.82 7.10 -16.29
N LEU A 28 2.94 5.86 -15.86
CA LEU A 28 3.23 5.48 -14.48
C LEU A 28 4.58 6.00 -14.00
N MET A 29 5.64 5.85 -14.78
CA MET A 29 6.98 6.39 -14.44
C MET A 29 7.02 7.93 -14.36
N ARG A 30 6.11 8.62 -15.00
CA ARG A 30 6.00 10.08 -14.88
C ARG A 30 5.23 10.51 -13.64
N ARG A 31 4.29 9.66 -13.16
CA ARG A 31 3.46 9.92 -11.98
C ARG A 31 4.18 9.58 -10.68
N ASP A 32 5.05 8.56 -10.72
CA ASP A 32 5.85 8.13 -9.58
C ASP A 32 7.28 7.84 -10.03
N ASP A 33 8.22 8.66 -9.54
CA ASP A 33 9.65 8.59 -9.85
C ASP A 33 10.33 7.32 -9.27
N GLN A 34 9.68 6.64 -8.34
CA GLN A 34 10.19 5.38 -7.78
C GLN A 34 9.96 4.19 -8.71
N ILE A 35 9.10 4.28 -9.69
CA ILE A 35 8.86 3.22 -10.66
C ILE A 35 10.01 3.17 -11.67
N LEU A 36 10.76 2.07 -11.66
CA LEU A 36 11.90 1.85 -12.56
C LEU A 36 11.49 1.20 -13.88
N ASP A 37 10.52 0.30 -13.83
CA ASP A 37 10.00 -0.40 -15.01
C ASP A 37 8.58 -0.92 -14.78
N VAL A 38 7.82 -1.07 -15.88
CA VAL A 38 6.45 -1.61 -15.87
C VAL A 38 6.27 -2.54 -17.08
N SER A 39 5.80 -3.76 -16.83
CA SER A 39 5.42 -4.68 -17.91
C SER A 39 4.15 -4.20 -18.61
N PRO A 40 3.81 -4.73 -19.81
CA PRO A 40 2.48 -4.55 -20.37
C PRO A 40 1.41 -4.96 -19.35
N VAL A 41 0.39 -4.12 -19.17
CA VAL A 41 -0.68 -4.29 -18.18
C VAL A 41 -1.82 -5.04 -18.82
N LYS A 42 -2.11 -6.24 -18.33
CA LYS A 42 -3.28 -7.00 -18.78
C LYS A 42 -4.48 -6.62 -17.91
N VAL A 43 -5.56 -6.20 -18.57
CA VAL A 43 -6.80 -5.82 -17.90
C VAL A 43 -7.94 -6.63 -18.51
N VAL A 44 -8.70 -7.34 -17.67
CA VAL A 44 -9.85 -8.14 -18.08
C VAL A 44 -11.00 -7.84 -17.15
N GLY A 45 -12.16 -7.51 -17.70
CA GLY A 45 -13.30 -7.18 -16.87
C GLY A 45 -14.59 -6.96 -17.64
N LEU A 46 -15.55 -6.41 -16.93
CA LEU A 46 -16.85 -6.06 -17.45
C LEU A 46 -17.30 -4.69 -16.93
N LEU A 47 -18.06 -4.01 -17.77
CA LEU A 47 -18.73 -2.76 -17.43
C LEU A 47 -20.23 -2.97 -17.57
N THR A 48 -20.96 -2.66 -16.51
CA THR A 48 -22.42 -2.74 -16.46
C THR A 48 -23.01 -1.34 -16.40
N VAL A 49 -23.98 -1.07 -17.25
CA VAL A 49 -24.68 0.22 -17.31
C VAL A 49 -25.98 0.09 -16.54
N GLY A 50 -26.04 0.70 -15.36
CA GLY A 50 -27.27 0.85 -14.57
C GLY A 50 -28.14 2.01 -15.09
N ASN A 51 -29.23 2.30 -14.37
CA ASN A 51 -30.08 3.44 -14.70
C ASN A 51 -29.40 4.77 -14.36
N ASP A 52 -28.75 4.82 -13.20
CA ASP A 52 -28.16 6.04 -12.64
C ASP A 52 -26.67 5.87 -12.31
N GLU A 53 -26.05 4.77 -12.73
CA GLU A 53 -24.65 4.45 -12.40
C GLU A 53 -23.99 3.60 -13.49
N TYR A 54 -22.66 3.59 -13.49
CA TYR A 54 -21.83 2.72 -14.31
C TYR A 54 -20.93 1.92 -13.38
N LEU A 55 -21.05 0.60 -13.40
CA LEU A 55 -20.29 -0.32 -12.56
C LEU A 55 -19.19 -0.96 -13.40
N THR A 56 -17.96 -0.91 -12.94
CA THR A 56 -16.85 -1.65 -13.54
C THR A 56 -16.32 -2.66 -12.54
N HIS A 57 -16.14 -3.87 -13.02
CA HIS A 57 -15.47 -4.94 -12.30
C HIS A 57 -14.37 -5.48 -13.19
N TYR A 58 -13.10 -5.36 -12.78
CA TYR A 58 -11.99 -5.80 -13.60
C TYR A 58 -10.79 -6.26 -12.78
N ARG A 59 -9.96 -7.09 -13.41
CA ARG A 59 -8.70 -7.57 -12.85
C ARG A 59 -7.55 -7.00 -13.64
N ILE A 60 -6.53 -6.56 -12.90
CA ILE A 60 -5.25 -6.07 -13.42
C ILE A 60 -4.18 -7.11 -13.09
N ASP A 61 -3.41 -7.53 -14.11
CA ASP A 61 -2.19 -8.31 -13.96
C ASP A 61 -1.02 -7.49 -14.51
N VAL A 62 -0.04 -7.16 -13.66
CA VAL A 62 1.12 -6.34 -14.04
C VAL A 62 2.34 -6.68 -13.18
N ILE A 63 3.54 -6.50 -13.74
CA ILE A 63 4.80 -6.50 -12.99
C ILE A 63 5.34 -5.08 -12.98
N VAL A 64 5.49 -4.52 -11.78
CA VAL A 64 6.07 -3.20 -11.55
C VAL A 64 7.41 -3.37 -10.86
N THR A 65 8.47 -2.77 -11.39
CA THR A 65 9.80 -2.80 -10.77
C THR A 65 10.02 -1.50 -10.00
N VAL A 66 10.26 -1.63 -8.70
CA VAL A 66 10.55 -0.50 -7.80
C VAL A 66 11.83 -0.77 -7.01
N PRO A 67 12.51 0.25 -6.48
CA PRO A 67 13.68 0.04 -5.64
C PRO A 67 13.29 -0.55 -4.28
N SER A 68 14.13 -1.44 -3.73
CA SER A 68 14.02 -1.87 -2.35
C SER A 68 14.07 -0.65 -1.41
N SER A 69 13.25 -0.67 -0.39
CA SER A 69 13.22 0.38 0.66
C SER A 69 14.50 0.40 1.51
N ARG A 70 15.35 -0.62 1.40
CA ARG A 70 16.57 -0.77 2.21
C ARG A 70 17.85 -0.56 1.39
N SER A 71 18.01 -1.33 0.31
CA SER A 71 19.24 -1.33 -0.52
C SER A 71 19.13 -0.55 -1.81
N LEU A 72 17.94 -0.09 -2.18
CA LEU A 72 17.62 0.51 -3.48
C LEU A 72 17.82 -0.45 -4.69
N THR A 73 18.01 -1.74 -4.44
CA THR A 73 18.10 -2.74 -5.48
C THR A 73 16.74 -2.88 -6.18
N PRO A 74 16.70 -2.96 -7.53
CA PRO A 74 15.43 -3.13 -8.25
C PRO A 74 14.71 -4.44 -7.86
N VAL A 75 13.46 -4.35 -7.46
CA VAL A 75 12.61 -5.48 -7.08
C VAL A 75 11.39 -5.54 -7.98
N PRO A 76 11.19 -6.62 -8.75
CA PRO A 76 9.99 -6.83 -9.54
C PRO A 76 8.83 -7.27 -8.64
N LEU A 77 7.76 -6.50 -8.60
CA LEU A 77 6.51 -6.79 -7.89
C LEU A 77 5.47 -7.32 -8.87
N SER A 78 5.01 -8.54 -8.68
CA SER A 78 3.87 -9.08 -9.43
C SER A 78 2.58 -8.69 -8.73
N LEU A 79 1.84 -7.77 -9.31
CA LEU A 79 0.57 -7.27 -8.78
C LEU A 79 -0.60 -7.93 -9.52
N LYS A 80 -1.56 -8.44 -8.74
CA LYS A 80 -2.85 -8.94 -9.20
C LYS A 80 -3.91 -8.21 -8.40
N ILE A 81 -4.63 -7.31 -9.06
CA ILE A 81 -5.53 -6.37 -8.41
C ILE A 81 -6.93 -6.62 -8.96
N ASP A 82 -7.88 -6.89 -8.08
CA ASP A 82 -9.29 -6.93 -8.41
C ASP A 82 -9.89 -5.57 -8.02
N VAL A 83 -10.58 -4.93 -8.95
CA VAL A 83 -11.09 -3.56 -8.84
C VAL A 83 -12.57 -3.54 -9.09
N ASP A 84 -13.30 -2.89 -8.19
CA ASP A 84 -14.72 -2.59 -8.28
C ASP A 84 -14.89 -1.07 -8.16
N GLU A 85 -15.42 -0.42 -9.19
CA GLU A 85 -15.62 1.02 -9.21
C GLU A 85 -17.02 1.38 -9.66
N VAL A 86 -17.57 2.42 -9.05
CA VAL A 86 -18.88 2.98 -9.39
C VAL A 86 -18.66 4.38 -9.93
N PHE A 87 -19.08 4.62 -11.16
CA PHE A 87 -19.00 5.93 -11.78
C PHE A 87 -20.40 6.54 -11.91
N MET A 88 -20.52 7.83 -11.61
CA MET A 88 -21.73 8.61 -11.79
C MET A 88 -21.41 9.98 -12.38
N THR A 89 -22.35 10.53 -13.12
CA THR A 89 -22.31 11.96 -13.43
C THR A 89 -22.75 12.77 -12.20
N LEU A 90 -22.34 14.05 -12.14
CA LEU A 90 -22.76 14.94 -11.05
C LEU A 90 -24.29 15.04 -10.93
N GLU A 91 -25.01 15.02 -12.06
CA GLU A 91 -26.48 15.06 -12.11
C GLU A 91 -27.10 13.80 -11.50
N GLN A 92 -26.57 12.62 -11.85
CA GLN A 92 -27.00 11.33 -11.31
C GLN A 92 -26.77 11.28 -9.79
N PHE A 93 -25.59 11.72 -9.35
CA PHE A 93 -25.25 11.80 -7.92
C PHE A 93 -26.19 12.70 -7.12
N GLN A 94 -26.52 13.89 -7.62
CA GLN A 94 -27.44 14.84 -6.97
C GLN A 94 -28.89 14.35 -6.92
N ASN A 95 -29.33 13.58 -7.92
CA ASN A 95 -30.70 13.07 -8.02
C ASN A 95 -30.92 11.75 -7.29
N ARG A 96 -29.88 11.22 -6.67
CA ARG A 96 -29.89 9.92 -6.02
C ARG A 96 -30.80 9.87 -4.81
N LYS A 97 -31.61 8.81 -4.72
CA LYS A 97 -32.54 8.56 -3.60
C LYS A 97 -32.00 7.57 -2.56
N GLU A 98 -30.96 6.81 -2.89
CA GLU A 98 -30.39 5.78 -2.02
C GLU A 98 -29.06 6.21 -1.41
N GLN A 99 -28.81 5.79 -0.17
CA GLN A 99 -27.58 6.05 0.55
C GLN A 99 -26.57 4.92 0.25
N VAL A 100 -25.83 5.04 -0.84
CA VAL A 100 -24.57 4.31 -0.99
C VAL A 100 -23.47 5.19 -0.39
N PRO A 101 -22.44 4.67 0.27
CA PRO A 101 -21.35 5.49 0.79
C PRO A 101 -20.74 6.36 -0.31
N GLU A 102 -20.62 7.67 -0.05
CA GLU A 102 -20.05 8.64 -1.02
C GLU A 102 -18.59 8.29 -1.37
N GLU A 103 -17.92 7.58 -0.48
CA GLU A 103 -16.51 7.18 -0.58
C GLU A 103 -16.24 6.14 -1.70
N GLU A 104 -17.29 5.46 -2.19
CA GLU A 104 -17.17 4.42 -3.22
C GLU A 104 -17.53 4.93 -4.63
N ILE A 105 -17.87 6.22 -4.78
CA ILE A 105 -18.38 6.76 -6.04
C ILE A 105 -17.38 7.72 -6.67
N ILE A 106 -17.04 7.44 -7.92
CA ILE A 106 -16.21 8.34 -8.75
C ILE A 106 -17.13 9.23 -9.56
N ILE A 107 -17.09 10.54 -9.29
CA ILE A 107 -17.88 11.52 -10.02
C ILE A 107 -17.17 11.89 -11.31
N LEU A 108 -17.83 11.66 -12.44
CA LEU A 108 -17.31 11.96 -13.76
C LEU A 108 -17.39 13.45 -14.06
N GLU A 109 -16.25 14.09 -14.24
CA GLU A 109 -16.16 15.50 -14.70
C GLU A 109 -16.53 15.66 -16.18
N LYS A 110 -16.31 14.62 -16.95
CA LYS A 110 -16.60 14.54 -18.39
C LYS A 110 -17.50 13.35 -18.68
N PRO A 111 -18.29 13.37 -19.76
CA PRO A 111 -19.17 12.26 -20.14
C PRO A 111 -18.38 11.09 -20.75
N THR A 112 -17.25 10.72 -20.12
CA THR A 112 -16.37 9.64 -20.56
C THR A 112 -15.77 8.92 -19.35
N ILE A 113 -15.70 7.59 -19.42
CA ILE A 113 -14.95 6.76 -18.48
C ILE A 113 -13.60 6.44 -19.11
N ASP A 114 -12.52 6.77 -18.43
CA ASP A 114 -11.15 6.50 -18.87
C ASP A 114 -10.56 5.33 -18.09
N LEU A 115 -10.56 4.13 -18.69
CA LEU A 115 -10.00 2.94 -18.06
C LEU A 115 -8.49 3.06 -17.78
N ASN A 116 -7.74 3.78 -18.62
CA ASN A 116 -6.30 3.92 -18.40
C ASN A 116 -6.01 4.67 -17.10
N GLU A 117 -6.73 5.75 -16.84
CA GLU A 117 -6.59 6.56 -15.63
C GLU A 117 -6.94 5.75 -14.38
N SER A 118 -8.08 5.04 -14.42
CA SER A 118 -8.51 4.15 -13.35
C SER A 118 -7.50 3.03 -13.07
N VAL A 119 -6.99 2.35 -14.11
CA VAL A 119 -5.97 1.30 -13.97
C VAL A 119 -4.66 1.85 -13.39
N GLU A 120 -4.21 3.02 -13.84
CA GLU A 120 -3.00 3.67 -13.31
C GLU A 120 -3.15 3.98 -11.82
N ASP A 121 -4.28 4.54 -11.40
CA ASP A 121 -4.57 4.87 -10.00
C ASP A 121 -4.55 3.61 -9.12
N ASN A 122 -5.21 2.55 -9.55
CA ASN A 122 -5.24 1.29 -8.81
C ASN A 122 -3.87 0.60 -8.73
N ILE A 123 -3.04 0.67 -9.77
CA ILE A 123 -1.66 0.17 -9.73
C ILE A 123 -0.85 0.95 -8.69
N LEU A 124 -0.89 2.29 -8.72
CA LEU A 124 -0.15 3.14 -7.78
C LEU A 124 -0.56 2.90 -6.32
N LEU A 125 -1.87 2.76 -6.06
CA LEU A 125 -2.40 2.46 -4.73
C LEU A 125 -2.02 1.07 -4.22
N SER A 126 -1.73 0.12 -5.14
CA SER A 126 -1.41 -1.26 -4.80
C SER A 126 0.08 -1.51 -4.57
N ILE A 127 0.95 -0.54 -4.84
CA ILE A 127 2.38 -0.64 -4.51
C ILE A 127 2.53 -0.56 -2.98
N PRO A 128 3.13 -1.58 -2.32
CA PRO A 128 3.29 -1.56 -0.88
C PRO A 128 4.27 -0.47 -0.45
N LEU A 129 4.02 0.13 0.72
CA LEU A 129 4.89 1.18 1.29
C LEU A 129 6.31 0.69 1.58
N GLN A 130 6.48 -0.60 1.84
CA GLN A 130 7.78 -1.21 2.08
C GLN A 130 7.99 -2.36 1.10
N VAL A 131 9.03 -2.24 0.29
CA VAL A 131 9.47 -3.26 -0.65
C VAL A 131 10.86 -3.72 -0.24
N LEU A 132 11.04 -5.02 -0.09
CA LEU A 132 12.31 -5.65 0.27
C LEU A 132 12.62 -6.77 -0.72
N THR A 133 13.92 -7.01 -0.97
CA THR A 133 14.36 -8.18 -1.70
C THR A 133 14.12 -9.46 -0.88
N GLU A 134 14.11 -10.64 -1.50
CA GLU A 134 13.99 -11.91 -0.77
C GLU A 134 15.10 -12.08 0.29
N GLU A 135 16.32 -11.65 -0.03
CA GLU A 135 17.45 -11.68 0.89
C GLU A 135 17.22 -10.77 2.09
N GLU A 136 16.70 -9.55 1.87
CA GLU A 136 16.41 -8.57 2.92
C GLU A 136 15.26 -8.97 3.83
N GLN A 137 14.28 -9.70 3.30
CA GLN A 137 13.15 -10.23 4.09
C GLN A 137 13.61 -11.28 5.12
N HIS A 138 14.65 -12.06 4.77
CA HIS A 138 15.19 -13.12 5.62
C HIS A 138 16.41 -12.68 6.44
N SER A 139 17.03 -11.55 6.12
CA SER A 139 18.20 -11.03 6.80
C SER A 139 17.78 -10.10 7.94
N HIS A 140 18.28 -10.39 9.13
CA HIS A 140 18.18 -9.51 10.30
C HIS A 140 19.30 -8.44 10.29
N GLU A 141 20.16 -8.45 9.28
CA GLU A 141 21.22 -7.47 9.13
C GLU A 141 20.65 -6.13 8.73
N MET A 142 20.73 -5.18 9.63
CA MET A 142 20.32 -3.80 9.40
C MET A 142 21.53 -2.98 8.93
N PRO A 143 21.32 -1.89 8.15
CA PRO A 143 22.41 -1.00 7.75
C PRO A 143 23.12 -0.43 8.98
N GLN A 144 24.45 -0.43 8.93
CA GLN A 144 25.28 0.13 9.98
C GLN A 144 26.40 0.99 9.37
N GLY A 145 26.84 2.00 10.09
CA GLY A 145 27.97 2.85 9.74
C GLY A 145 29.01 2.87 10.84
N ASN A 146 30.03 3.69 10.69
CA ASN A 146 31.12 3.76 11.67
C ASN A 146 30.67 4.23 13.06
N ASP A 147 29.66 5.14 13.09
CA ASP A 147 29.19 5.78 14.32
C ASP A 147 27.68 5.61 14.55
N TRP A 148 27.00 4.80 13.74
CA TRP A 148 25.57 4.54 13.83
C TRP A 148 25.23 3.13 13.41
N GLU A 149 24.16 2.60 13.99
CA GLU A 149 23.56 1.31 13.62
C GLU A 149 22.02 1.45 13.64
N VAL A 150 21.36 0.75 12.74
CA VAL A 150 19.90 0.62 12.78
C VAL A 150 19.60 -0.69 13.47
N LEU A 151 18.76 -0.66 14.49
CA LEU A 151 18.34 -1.83 15.23
C LEU A 151 16.83 -2.07 15.02
N SER A 152 16.42 -3.33 14.99
CA SER A 152 15.01 -3.66 15.11
C SER A 152 14.50 -3.25 16.50
N GLU A 153 13.19 -3.05 16.65
CA GLU A 153 12.59 -2.74 17.96
C GLU A 153 12.92 -3.82 19.01
N GLU A 154 12.94 -5.08 18.59
CA GLU A 154 13.31 -6.20 19.46
C GLU A 154 14.78 -6.17 19.90
N ASP A 155 15.69 -5.88 18.97
CA ASP A 155 17.13 -5.82 19.28
C ASP A 155 17.48 -4.59 20.13
N TYR A 156 16.79 -3.46 19.87
CA TYR A 156 16.90 -2.27 20.72
C TYR A 156 16.41 -2.54 22.14
N ALA A 157 15.28 -3.24 22.32
CA ALA A 157 14.79 -3.61 23.64
C ALA A 157 15.76 -4.53 24.38
N LYS A 158 16.34 -5.54 23.71
CA LYS A 158 17.36 -6.42 24.27
C LYS A 158 18.64 -5.64 24.67
N LYS A 159 19.12 -4.75 23.81
CA LYS A 159 20.28 -3.92 24.06
C LYS A 159 20.06 -3.00 25.27
N LYS A 160 18.90 -2.36 25.32
CA LYS A 160 18.53 -1.49 26.44
C LYS A 160 18.40 -2.25 27.77
N GLN A 161 17.88 -3.47 27.75
CA GLN A 161 17.84 -4.34 28.94
C GLN A 161 19.23 -4.77 29.38
N ALA A 162 20.12 -5.11 28.45
CA ALA A 162 21.52 -5.47 28.77
C ALA A 162 22.31 -4.27 29.32
N GLU A 163 22.12 -3.09 28.75
CA GLU A 163 22.73 -1.84 29.27
C GLU A 163 22.20 -1.48 30.66
N ALA A 164 20.88 -1.64 30.89
CA ALA A 164 20.28 -1.37 32.21
C ALA A 164 20.81 -2.31 33.30
N GLN A 165 21.21 -3.55 32.95
CA GLN A 165 21.85 -4.49 33.88
C GLN A 165 23.32 -4.20 34.12
N GLN A 166 24.02 -3.51 33.20
CA GLN A 166 25.44 -3.15 33.34
C GLN A 166 25.69 -1.78 33.97
N ILE A 167 24.72 -0.85 33.93
CA ILE A 167 24.86 0.48 34.51
C ILE A 167 24.32 0.45 35.96
N THR A 168 25.02 -0.22 36.83
CA THR A 168 24.98 0.17 38.25
C THR A 168 26.01 1.29 38.42
N ASP A 169 25.55 2.57 38.43
CA ASP A 169 26.40 3.71 38.67
C ASP A 169 27.19 3.41 40.00
N PRO A 170 28.53 3.41 39.97
CA PRO A 170 29.33 3.09 41.16
C PRO A 170 29.02 3.98 42.37
N ARG A 171 28.41 5.15 42.12
CA ARG A 171 27.94 6.08 43.15
C ARG A 171 26.64 5.62 43.83
N LEU A 172 25.83 4.82 43.12
CA LEU A 172 24.55 4.27 43.60
C LEU A 172 24.70 2.83 44.12
N ALA A 173 25.83 2.17 43.88
CA ALA A 173 26.08 0.80 44.36
C ALA A 173 25.92 0.68 45.90
N LYS A 174 26.32 1.68 46.66
CA LYS A 174 26.12 1.73 48.12
C LYS A 174 24.65 1.89 48.52
N LEU A 175 23.80 2.44 47.70
CA LEU A 175 22.36 2.54 47.96
C LEU A 175 21.63 1.22 47.70
N SER A 176 22.07 0.43 46.73
CA SER A 176 21.51 -0.90 46.51
C SER A 176 21.87 -1.90 47.60
N GLU A 177 23.03 -1.77 48.24
CA GLU A 177 23.40 -2.55 49.43
C GLU A 177 22.50 -2.23 50.64
N LEU A 178 22.16 -0.94 50.85
CA LEU A 178 21.25 -0.52 51.92
C LEU A 178 19.80 -1.02 51.73
N PHE A 179 19.33 -1.12 50.48
CA PHE A 179 18.01 -1.68 50.21
C PHE A 179 17.96 -3.19 50.41
N ASN A 180 19.04 -3.92 50.14
CA ASN A 180 19.11 -5.36 50.38
C ASN A 180 19.23 -5.71 51.90
N GLU A 181 19.87 -4.88 52.69
CA GLU A 181 19.95 -5.06 54.15
C GLU A 181 18.59 -4.79 54.84
N SER A 182 17.76 -3.88 54.31
CA SER A 182 16.45 -3.57 54.92
C SER A 182 15.38 -4.63 54.63
N SER A 183 15.59 -5.54 53.69
CA SER A 183 14.66 -6.64 53.38
C SER A 183 14.93 -7.92 54.16
N GLU A 184 16.06 -8.05 54.88
CA GLU A 184 16.37 -9.22 55.73
C GLU A 184 15.88 -9.11 57.18
N ASP A 185 15.50 -7.89 57.62
CA ASP A 185 15.07 -7.67 59.01
C ASP A 185 13.55 -7.79 59.25
N ASP A 186 12.74 -7.88 58.19
CA ASP A 186 11.26 -8.02 58.34
C ASP A 186 10.72 -9.48 58.40
N ASP A 187 11.59 -10.48 58.27
CA ASP A 187 11.22 -11.89 58.34
C ASP A 187 11.51 -12.57 59.70
N LYS A 188 11.76 -11.80 60.77
CA LYS A 188 11.97 -12.27 62.13
C LYS A 188 11.09 -11.56 63.15
N GLN A 189 9.78 -11.63 63.03
CA GLN A 189 8.83 -11.48 64.14
C GLN A 189 7.60 -12.39 63.94
#